data_1d656cf7073c440a5182aed39ac99d85
#
_entry.id   1d656cf7073c440a5182aed39ac99d85
#
_cell.length_a   1.000
_cell.length_b   1.000
_cell.length_c   1.000
_cell.angle_alpha   90.00
_cell.angle_beta   90.00
_cell.angle_gamma   90.00
#
_symmetry.space_group_name_H-M   'P 1'
#
loop_
_entity.id
_entity.type
_entity.pdbx_description
1 polymer ?
#
loop_
_entity_poly.entity_id
_entity_poly.type
_entity_poly.pdbx_seq_one_letter_code
_entity_poly.pdbx_strand_id
1 'polypeptide(L)'
;LNPVVMPSCREHHGYMAGTDTQRASDLNEAFCRKDIAGIFCLRGGFGAMRLLPLLDFDMIRQNPKPLIGYSDITALHTSINKLCSFITFHGPMPNTDYSRLDDFTLDSLRSQLFRPQEICELQNPPGQELQVLYPTGSGTDLPDASRAPGISGAPHAPKGNPMITGRLTGGNLSLVAGTLGSPWEIDTKDAILFLEDVGERTYRLDGMLNHLRLAGKFDDCAGIV
;
A
#
# COMPACT_ATOMS: atom_id res chain seq x y z
N LEU A 1 24.18 -7.91 4.48
CA LEU A 1 23.73 -6.53 4.57
C LEU A 1 24.48 -5.81 5.70
N ASN A 2 24.85 -4.55 5.47
CA ASN A 2 25.44 -3.68 6.49
C ASN A 2 24.36 -2.67 6.92
N PRO A 3 23.64 -2.93 8.03
CA PRO A 3 22.54 -2.06 8.43
C PRO A 3 23.06 -0.74 9.01
N VAL A 4 22.45 0.36 8.57
CA VAL A 4 22.58 1.67 9.17
C VAL A 4 21.29 1.96 9.92
N VAL A 5 21.36 2.06 11.25
CA VAL A 5 20.20 2.36 12.09
C VAL A 5 20.13 3.87 12.28
N MET A 6 19.06 4.47 11.76
CA MET A 6 18.86 5.92 11.90
C MET A 6 18.55 6.31 13.35
N PRO A 7 18.95 7.51 13.79
CA PRO A 7 18.86 7.95 15.19
C PRO A 7 17.48 7.79 15.81
N SER A 8 16.41 8.18 15.12
CA SER A 8 15.04 8.11 15.63
C SER A 8 14.57 6.69 16.00
N CYS A 9 15.19 5.65 15.43
CA CYS A 9 14.88 4.27 15.81
C CYS A 9 15.19 3.95 17.29
N ARG A 10 15.97 4.78 17.98
CA ARG A 10 16.38 4.62 19.38
C ARG A 10 15.78 5.69 20.30
N GLU A 11 15.01 6.60 19.73
CA GLU A 11 14.41 7.71 20.46
C GLU A 11 13.01 7.37 21.00
N HIS A 12 12.59 8.15 22.00
CA HIS A 12 11.27 8.06 22.60
C HIS A 12 10.60 9.43 22.67
N HIS A 13 9.39 9.52 22.13
CA HIS A 13 8.53 10.69 22.26
C HIS A 13 7.07 10.25 22.42
N GLY A 14 6.60 10.13 23.67
CA GLY A 14 5.31 9.50 23.95
C GLY A 14 5.33 8.02 23.50
N TYR A 15 4.43 7.65 22.59
CA TYR A 15 4.36 6.29 22.01
C TYR A 15 5.13 6.18 20.68
N MET A 16 5.82 7.23 20.24
CA MET A 16 6.56 7.27 18.98
C MET A 16 8.06 7.19 19.18
N ALA A 17 8.76 6.77 18.16
CA ALA A 17 10.22 6.73 18.10
C ALA A 17 10.79 8.10 17.68
N GLY A 18 10.81 9.04 18.61
CA GLY A 18 11.24 10.41 18.39
C GLY A 18 10.13 11.35 17.90
N THR A 19 10.48 12.62 17.74
CA THR A 19 9.56 13.64 17.20
C THR A 19 9.31 13.45 15.70
N ASP A 20 8.24 14.05 15.19
CA ASP A 20 7.94 14.00 13.75
C ASP A 20 9.09 14.58 12.91
N THR A 21 9.69 15.68 13.39
CA THR A 21 10.83 16.32 12.72
C THR A 21 12.06 15.41 12.68
N GLN A 22 12.39 14.72 13.77
CA GLN A 22 13.52 13.78 13.80
C GLN A 22 13.27 12.61 12.83
N ARG A 23 12.08 11.98 12.89
CA ARG A 23 11.74 10.85 12.02
C ARG A 23 11.73 11.23 10.54
N ALA A 24 11.19 12.42 10.19
CA ALA A 24 11.19 12.91 8.83
C ALA A 24 12.61 13.26 8.35
N SER A 25 13.43 13.87 9.21
CA SER A 25 14.84 14.15 8.91
C SER A 25 15.62 12.87 8.62
N ASP A 26 15.46 11.84 9.44
CA ASP A 26 16.10 10.54 9.25
C ASP A 26 15.69 9.89 7.92
N LEU A 27 14.40 9.95 7.58
CA LEU A 27 13.91 9.40 6.32
C LEU A 27 14.42 10.19 5.10
N ASN A 28 14.40 11.52 5.16
CA ASN A 28 14.99 12.37 4.13
C ASN A 28 16.50 12.09 3.98
N GLU A 29 17.25 11.99 5.08
CA GLU A 29 18.66 11.64 5.06
C GLU A 29 18.89 10.27 4.44
N ALA A 30 18.12 9.25 4.81
CA ALA A 30 18.25 7.89 4.26
C ALA A 30 18.04 7.88 2.74
N PHE A 31 17.12 8.67 2.21
CA PHE A 31 16.95 8.84 0.77
C PHE A 31 18.10 9.61 0.12
N CYS A 32 18.59 10.66 0.77
CA CYS A 32 19.67 11.51 0.23
C CYS A 32 21.03 10.79 0.15
N ARG A 33 21.37 9.96 1.14
CA ARG A 33 22.68 9.30 1.29
C ARG A 33 22.96 8.31 0.17
N LYS A 34 24.12 8.42 -0.47
CA LYS A 34 24.54 7.56 -1.58
C LYS A 34 25.06 6.18 -1.17
N ASP A 35 25.44 6.02 0.09
CA ASP A 35 25.89 4.75 0.68
C ASP A 35 24.74 3.86 1.15
N ILE A 36 23.50 4.36 1.15
CA ILE A 36 22.29 3.60 1.47
C ILE A 36 21.64 3.11 0.17
N ALA A 37 21.56 1.79 0.01
CA ALA A 37 20.98 1.14 -1.17
C ALA A 37 19.47 0.89 -1.07
N GLY A 38 18.90 0.85 0.14
CA GLY A 38 17.47 0.62 0.37
C GLY A 38 17.10 0.94 1.82
N ILE A 39 15.82 1.10 2.07
CA ILE A 39 15.27 1.55 3.34
C ILE A 39 14.26 0.52 3.84
N PHE A 40 14.50 -0.04 5.02
CA PHE A 40 13.55 -0.86 5.74
C PHE A 40 12.94 -0.05 6.88
N CYS A 41 11.64 0.14 6.87
CA CYS A 41 10.93 0.71 8.01
C CYS A 41 11.00 -0.27 9.17
N LEU A 42 11.42 0.17 10.36
CA LEU A 42 11.66 -0.72 11.49
C LEU A 42 10.40 -1.47 11.93
N ARG A 43 9.27 -0.76 11.94
CA ARG A 43 7.94 -1.28 12.28
C ARG A 43 6.85 -0.35 11.75
N GLY A 44 5.62 -0.87 11.68
CA GLY A 44 4.40 -0.08 11.54
C GLY A 44 3.92 0.51 12.87
N GLY A 45 2.64 0.66 13.03
CA GLY A 45 1.99 1.19 14.21
C GLY A 45 1.17 2.43 13.90
N PHE A 46 1.64 3.62 14.27
CA PHE A 46 0.97 4.88 13.98
C PHE A 46 1.99 6.01 13.80
N GLY A 47 1.69 6.95 12.90
CA GLY A 47 2.42 8.21 12.80
C GLY A 47 3.17 8.44 11.49
N ALA A 48 3.11 7.53 10.51
CA ALA A 48 3.71 7.76 9.19
C ALA A 48 3.03 8.95 8.46
N MET A 49 1.71 9.10 8.55
CA MET A 49 0.99 10.26 7.99
C MET A 49 1.50 11.60 8.52
N ARG A 50 1.98 11.66 9.76
CA ARG A 50 2.49 12.89 10.38
C ARG A 50 3.79 13.37 9.73
N LEU A 51 4.51 12.48 9.05
CA LEU A 51 5.76 12.80 8.37
C LEU A 51 5.53 13.46 7.00
N LEU A 52 4.40 13.18 6.35
CA LEU A 52 4.14 13.58 4.97
C LEU A 52 4.40 15.08 4.69
N PRO A 53 3.95 16.02 5.56
CA PRO A 53 4.24 17.45 5.35
C PRO A 53 5.71 17.84 5.55
N LEU A 54 6.55 16.97 6.12
CA LEU A 54 7.94 17.22 6.47
C LEU A 54 8.93 16.52 5.53
N LEU A 55 8.41 15.70 4.60
CA LEU A 55 9.23 14.98 3.64
C LEU A 55 9.53 15.85 2.42
N ASP A 56 10.77 15.80 1.96
CA ASP A 56 11.21 16.43 0.71
C ASP A 56 10.99 15.47 -0.47
N PHE A 57 9.78 15.48 -1.02
CA PHE A 57 9.41 14.60 -2.13
C PHE A 57 10.19 14.89 -3.42
N ASP A 58 10.69 16.10 -3.62
CA ASP A 58 11.52 16.41 -4.79
C ASP A 58 12.91 15.78 -4.66
N MET A 59 13.52 15.85 -3.48
CA MET A 59 14.78 15.16 -3.20
C MET A 59 14.58 13.64 -3.26
N ILE A 60 13.49 13.10 -2.69
CA ILE A 60 13.17 11.66 -2.72
C ILE A 60 13.03 11.18 -4.18
N ARG A 61 12.32 11.92 -5.04
CA ARG A 61 12.16 11.60 -6.47
C ARG A 61 13.51 11.52 -7.20
N GLN A 62 14.46 12.39 -6.83
CA GLN A 62 15.81 12.42 -7.41
C GLN A 62 16.73 11.31 -6.86
N ASN A 63 16.34 10.63 -5.79
CA ASN A 63 17.12 9.59 -5.14
C ASN A 63 16.28 8.33 -4.89
N PRO A 64 15.70 7.71 -5.93
CA PRO A 64 14.82 6.56 -5.76
C PRO A 64 15.57 5.39 -5.11
N LYS A 65 14.94 4.78 -4.11
CA LYS A 65 15.44 3.59 -3.39
C LYS A 65 14.29 2.67 -3.03
N PRO A 66 14.51 1.35 -3.00
CA PRO A 66 13.55 0.44 -2.38
C PRO A 66 13.19 0.91 -0.97
N LEU A 67 11.90 1.14 -0.73
CA LEU A 67 11.32 1.36 0.59
C LEU A 67 10.44 0.18 0.93
N ILE A 68 10.73 -0.49 2.04
CA ILE A 68 10.05 -1.71 2.46
C ILE A 68 9.33 -1.49 3.79
N GLY A 69 8.08 -1.92 3.87
CA GLY A 69 7.25 -1.87 5.06
C GLY A 69 5.79 -2.18 4.76
N TYR A 70 4.93 -2.24 5.77
CA TYR A 70 3.49 -2.46 5.62
C TYR A 70 2.70 -1.77 6.74
N SER A 71 1.38 -1.91 6.77
CA SER A 71 0.53 -1.29 7.79
C SER A 71 0.60 0.24 7.72
N ASP A 72 1.01 0.94 8.80
CA ASP A 72 1.17 2.40 8.86
C ASP A 72 2.05 2.98 7.73
N ILE A 73 2.98 2.18 7.20
CA ILE A 73 3.88 2.58 6.11
C ILE A 73 3.12 2.79 4.78
N THR A 74 1.90 2.31 4.67
CA THR A 74 1.02 2.57 3.52
C THR A 74 0.94 4.05 3.18
N ALA A 75 0.91 4.94 4.18
CA ALA A 75 0.89 6.38 3.95
C ALA A 75 2.12 6.87 3.17
N LEU A 76 3.29 6.29 3.42
CA LEU A 76 4.52 6.58 2.65
C LEU A 76 4.46 5.94 1.25
N HIS A 77 3.99 4.69 1.15
CA HIS A 77 3.88 4.00 -0.14
C HIS A 77 3.02 4.78 -1.13
N THR A 78 1.79 5.11 -0.75
CA THR A 78 0.84 5.82 -1.62
C THR A 78 1.33 7.21 -2.00
N SER A 79 1.91 7.94 -1.05
CA SER A 79 2.45 9.28 -1.29
C SER A 79 3.68 9.26 -2.22
N ILE A 80 4.63 8.33 -2.00
CA ILE A 80 5.82 8.19 -2.84
C ILE A 80 5.44 7.71 -4.24
N ASN A 81 4.54 6.74 -4.36
CA ASN A 81 4.06 6.28 -5.67
C ASN A 81 3.44 7.43 -6.47
N LYS A 82 2.60 8.27 -5.83
CA LYS A 82 1.94 9.41 -6.47
C LYS A 82 2.93 10.53 -6.82
N LEU A 83 3.76 10.93 -5.87
CA LEU A 83 4.56 12.16 -5.98
C LEU A 83 5.95 11.92 -6.58
N CYS A 84 6.51 10.73 -6.42
CA CYS A 84 7.86 10.40 -6.87
C CYS A 84 7.90 9.41 -8.04
N SER A 85 6.79 8.73 -8.33
CA SER A 85 6.64 7.83 -9.49
C SER A 85 7.61 6.64 -9.51
N PHE A 86 7.99 6.09 -8.35
CA PHE A 86 8.73 4.85 -8.26
C PHE A 86 8.03 3.83 -7.33
N ILE A 87 8.35 2.55 -7.52
CA ILE A 87 7.76 1.45 -6.76
C ILE A 87 8.32 1.36 -5.35
N THR A 88 7.46 0.93 -4.43
CA THR A 88 7.80 0.59 -3.05
C THR A 88 7.28 -0.81 -2.72
N PHE A 89 7.72 -1.40 -1.63
CA PHE A 89 7.46 -2.81 -1.34
C PHE A 89 6.63 -2.95 -0.05
N HIS A 90 5.41 -3.44 -0.20
CA HIS A 90 4.57 -3.83 0.93
C HIS A 90 5.02 -5.20 1.42
N GLY A 91 5.72 -5.26 2.54
CA GLY A 91 6.33 -6.50 3.00
C GLY A 91 6.91 -6.45 4.42
N PRO A 92 7.41 -7.59 4.92
CA PRO A 92 7.91 -7.74 6.28
C PRO A 92 8.97 -6.71 6.67
N MET A 93 8.88 -6.23 7.91
CA MET A 93 9.77 -5.23 8.51
C MET A 93 10.77 -5.87 9.47
N PRO A 94 11.87 -5.19 9.86
CA PRO A 94 12.90 -5.75 10.73
C PRO A 94 12.40 -6.26 12.10
N ASN A 95 11.31 -5.71 12.63
CA ASN A 95 10.70 -6.20 13.86
C ASN A 95 9.84 -7.47 13.70
N THR A 96 9.68 -7.97 12.47
CA THR A 96 9.00 -9.24 12.21
C THR A 96 9.86 -10.41 12.75
N ASP A 97 9.23 -11.35 13.41
CA ASP A 97 9.92 -12.59 13.77
C ASP A 97 10.06 -13.48 12.52
N TYR A 98 11.17 -13.33 11.83
CA TYR A 98 11.47 -14.05 10.60
C TYR A 98 11.58 -15.57 10.78
N SER A 99 11.80 -16.07 12.01
CA SER A 99 11.82 -17.49 12.28
C SER A 99 10.43 -18.13 12.22
N ARG A 100 9.37 -17.32 12.24
CA ARG A 100 7.97 -17.74 12.18
C ARG A 100 7.33 -17.53 10.82
N LEU A 101 8.03 -16.91 9.89
CA LEU A 101 7.55 -16.76 8.52
C LEU A 101 7.66 -18.11 7.80
N ASP A 102 6.65 -18.42 7.00
CA ASP A 102 6.70 -19.58 6.11
C ASP A 102 7.65 -19.36 4.93
N ASP A 103 8.04 -20.46 4.28
CA ASP A 103 8.96 -20.42 3.14
C ASP A 103 8.36 -19.64 1.98
N PHE A 104 7.04 -19.68 1.77
CA PHE A 104 6.37 -18.94 0.73
C PHE A 104 6.59 -17.42 0.90
N THR A 105 6.36 -16.90 2.11
CA THR A 105 6.57 -15.46 2.41
C THR A 105 8.04 -15.06 2.26
N LEU A 106 8.98 -15.88 2.72
CA LEU A 106 10.41 -15.62 2.61
C LEU A 106 10.89 -15.62 1.15
N ASP A 107 10.43 -16.58 0.36
CA ASP A 107 10.81 -16.68 -1.06
C ASP A 107 10.18 -15.57 -1.89
N SER A 108 8.94 -15.17 -1.60
CA SER A 108 8.30 -14.01 -2.22
C SER A 108 9.11 -12.74 -1.93
N LEU A 109 9.46 -12.49 -0.66
CA LEU A 109 10.28 -11.34 -0.27
C LEU A 109 11.64 -11.32 -0.99
N ARG A 110 12.33 -12.46 -1.05
CA ARG A 110 13.62 -12.59 -1.72
C ARG A 110 13.51 -12.35 -3.22
N SER A 111 12.51 -12.91 -3.87
CA SER A 111 12.31 -12.76 -5.31
C SER A 111 12.03 -11.30 -5.67
N GLN A 112 11.14 -10.63 -4.94
CA GLN A 112 10.77 -9.25 -5.21
C GLN A 112 11.93 -8.25 -4.98
N LEU A 113 12.73 -8.46 -3.94
CA LEU A 113 13.81 -7.52 -3.61
C LEU A 113 15.11 -7.78 -4.37
N PHE A 114 15.42 -9.02 -4.71
CA PHE A 114 16.74 -9.39 -5.23
C PHE A 114 16.74 -9.97 -6.65
N ARG A 115 15.54 -10.18 -7.24
CA ARG A 115 15.37 -10.62 -8.63
C ARG A 115 14.37 -9.75 -9.41
N PRO A 116 14.49 -8.41 -9.38
CA PRO A 116 13.46 -7.49 -9.88
C PRO A 116 13.26 -7.52 -11.40
N GLN A 117 14.07 -8.27 -12.14
CA GLN A 117 13.98 -8.31 -13.62
C GLN A 117 13.15 -9.48 -14.16
N GLU A 118 12.69 -10.37 -13.30
CA GLU A 118 11.82 -11.47 -13.73
C GLU A 118 10.38 -11.00 -13.65
N ILE A 119 9.66 -11.05 -14.79
CA ILE A 119 8.20 -11.01 -14.78
C ILE A 119 7.76 -12.26 -14.04
N CYS A 120 7.25 -12.09 -12.83
CA CYS A 120 6.78 -13.21 -12.04
C CYS A 120 5.26 -13.20 -11.95
N GLU A 121 4.67 -14.37 -12.10
CA GLU A 121 3.30 -14.63 -11.68
C GLU A 121 3.29 -14.71 -10.15
N LEU A 122 2.47 -13.88 -9.49
CA LEU A 122 2.28 -13.99 -8.04
C LEU A 122 1.47 -15.23 -7.76
N GLN A 123 2.06 -16.19 -7.08
CA GLN A 123 1.38 -17.41 -6.66
C GLN A 123 0.61 -17.15 -5.36
N ASN A 124 -0.53 -17.80 -5.21
CA ASN A 124 -1.24 -17.79 -3.95
C ASN A 124 -0.68 -18.88 -3.02
N PRO A 125 -0.64 -18.64 -1.70
CA PRO A 125 -0.35 -19.71 -0.76
C PRO A 125 -1.38 -20.85 -0.90
N PRO A 126 -1.00 -22.10 -0.75
CA PRO A 126 -1.94 -23.23 -0.81
C PRO A 126 -3.13 -23.03 0.13
N GLY A 127 -4.34 -23.16 -0.40
CA GLY A 127 -5.59 -22.98 0.36
C GLY A 127 -5.98 -21.52 0.65
N GLN A 128 -5.29 -20.55 0.05
CA GLN A 128 -5.58 -19.12 0.18
C GLN A 128 -5.67 -18.46 -1.20
N GLU A 129 -6.30 -19.14 -2.14
CA GLU A 129 -6.47 -18.64 -3.50
C GLU A 129 -7.36 -17.39 -3.50
N LEU A 130 -7.00 -16.42 -4.32
CA LEU A 130 -7.82 -15.22 -4.56
C LEU A 130 -9.15 -15.65 -5.18
N GLN A 131 -10.24 -15.09 -4.64
CA GLN A 131 -11.60 -15.33 -5.15
C GLN A 131 -12.06 -14.10 -5.92
N VAL A 132 -12.56 -14.33 -7.14
CA VAL A 132 -13.22 -13.28 -7.90
C VAL A 132 -14.64 -13.08 -7.34
N LEU A 133 -14.88 -11.97 -6.66
CA LEU A 133 -16.17 -11.64 -6.05
C LEU A 133 -17.14 -11.02 -7.07
N TYR A 134 -16.65 -10.50 -8.18
CA TYR A 134 -17.49 -9.92 -9.22
C TYR A 134 -17.84 -11.00 -10.25
N PRO A 135 -19.13 -11.25 -10.55
CA PRO A 135 -19.50 -12.31 -11.46
C PRO A 135 -19.03 -11.97 -12.87
N THR A 136 -18.12 -12.75 -13.39
CA THR A 136 -17.86 -12.83 -14.83
C THR A 136 -19.03 -13.56 -15.48
N GLY A 137 -20.14 -12.87 -15.72
CA GLY A 137 -21.29 -13.26 -16.48
C GLY A 137 -21.83 -14.69 -16.35
N SER A 138 -23.05 -14.83 -15.90
CA SER A 138 -23.98 -16.00 -15.89
C SER A 138 -24.32 -16.65 -14.55
N GLY A 139 -24.18 -15.97 -13.44
CA GLY A 139 -24.74 -16.44 -12.15
C GLY A 139 -25.85 -15.50 -11.66
N THR A 140 -27.05 -16.02 -11.50
CA THR A 140 -28.31 -15.27 -11.27
C THR A 140 -28.55 -14.86 -9.81
N ASP A 141 -27.57 -14.94 -8.90
CA ASP A 141 -27.82 -14.89 -7.45
C ASP A 141 -27.18 -13.74 -6.70
N LEU A 142 -26.65 -12.71 -7.37
CA LEU A 142 -26.29 -11.46 -6.70
C LEU A 142 -27.39 -10.41 -6.90
N PRO A 143 -27.73 -9.61 -5.88
CA PRO A 143 -28.69 -8.54 -6.05
C PRO A 143 -28.19 -7.60 -7.16
N ASP A 144 -29.06 -7.40 -8.15
CA ASP A 144 -28.83 -6.52 -9.29
C ASP A 144 -28.45 -5.13 -8.79
N ALA A 145 -27.14 -4.80 -8.86
CA ALA A 145 -26.61 -3.51 -8.46
C ALA A 145 -27.21 -2.34 -9.29
N SER A 146 -27.83 -2.65 -10.45
CA SER A 146 -28.54 -1.64 -11.27
C SER A 146 -29.85 -1.19 -10.63
N ARG A 147 -30.34 -1.88 -9.59
CA ARG A 147 -31.56 -1.53 -8.84
C ARG A 147 -31.33 -0.66 -7.62
N ALA A 148 -30.09 -0.36 -7.27
CA ALA A 148 -29.81 0.60 -6.23
C ALA A 148 -30.19 2.01 -6.73
N PRO A 149 -31.10 2.74 -6.08
CA PRO A 149 -31.48 4.07 -6.52
C PRO A 149 -30.27 5.00 -6.45
N GLY A 150 -29.84 5.55 -7.58
CA GLY A 150 -28.81 6.58 -7.66
C GLY A 150 -27.47 6.18 -8.26
N ILE A 151 -27.29 4.95 -8.73
CA ILE A 151 -26.08 4.55 -9.48
C ILE A 151 -26.42 4.45 -10.97
N SER A 152 -26.50 5.60 -11.62
CA SER A 152 -26.47 5.62 -13.09
C SER A 152 -25.02 5.61 -13.54
N GLY A 153 -24.58 4.52 -14.17
CA GLY A 153 -23.28 4.44 -14.81
C GLY A 153 -22.30 3.42 -14.23
N ALA A 154 -22.76 2.41 -13.50
CA ALA A 154 -21.89 1.27 -13.22
C ALA A 154 -21.44 0.66 -14.57
N PRO A 155 -20.13 0.54 -14.85
CA PRO A 155 -19.68 -0.08 -16.07
C PRO A 155 -20.21 -1.51 -16.12
N HIS A 156 -20.83 -1.91 -17.24
CA HIS A 156 -21.25 -3.28 -17.43
C HIS A 156 -20.04 -4.19 -17.30
N ALA A 157 -20.13 -5.21 -16.45
CA ALA A 157 -19.10 -6.22 -16.35
C ALA A 157 -18.75 -6.74 -17.76
N PRO A 158 -17.48 -6.71 -18.18
CA PRO A 158 -17.10 -7.19 -19.49
C PRO A 158 -17.42 -8.67 -19.61
N LYS A 159 -17.96 -9.07 -20.75
CA LYS A 159 -18.25 -10.49 -21.06
C LYS A 159 -16.93 -11.21 -21.28
N GLY A 160 -16.62 -12.19 -20.43
CA GLY A 160 -15.40 -12.99 -20.48
C GLY A 160 -14.56 -12.80 -19.23
N ASN A 161 -13.38 -13.41 -19.19
CA ASN A 161 -12.38 -13.21 -18.14
C ASN A 161 -11.40 -12.11 -18.62
N PRO A 162 -11.70 -10.81 -18.46
CA PRO A 162 -10.86 -9.77 -19.02
C PRO A 162 -9.54 -9.75 -18.23
N MET A 163 -8.44 -9.75 -18.95
CA MET A 163 -7.17 -9.43 -18.39
C MET A 163 -7.15 -7.93 -18.06
N ILE A 164 -7.08 -7.60 -16.78
CA ILE A 164 -6.99 -6.22 -16.30
C ILE A 164 -5.52 -5.91 -16.08
N THR A 165 -5.08 -4.77 -16.59
CA THR A 165 -3.72 -4.26 -16.39
C THR A 165 -3.78 -2.89 -15.78
N GLY A 166 -2.83 -2.61 -14.89
CA GLY A 166 -2.76 -1.31 -14.21
C GLY A 166 -1.58 -1.26 -13.25
N ARG A 167 -1.25 -0.07 -12.80
CA ARG A 167 -0.29 0.14 -11.73
C ARG A 167 -0.88 -0.34 -10.41
N LEU A 168 -0.18 -1.21 -9.69
CA LEU A 168 -0.61 -1.63 -8.35
C LEU A 168 -0.36 -0.49 -7.35
N THR A 169 -1.38 -0.11 -6.58
CA THR A 169 -1.28 0.88 -5.50
C THR A 169 -2.24 0.52 -4.38
N GLY A 170 -1.98 1.01 -3.17
CA GLY A 170 -2.83 0.75 -2.01
C GLY A 170 -2.05 0.28 -0.80
N GLY A 171 -2.64 -0.61 -0.02
CA GLY A 171 -2.17 -1.17 1.25
C GLY A 171 -3.23 -1.13 2.32
N ASN A 172 -2.87 -0.73 3.55
CA ASN A 172 -3.79 -0.70 4.67
C ASN A 172 -4.92 0.32 4.47
N LEU A 173 -6.16 -0.18 4.52
CA LEU A 173 -7.37 0.59 4.23
C LEU A 173 -7.53 1.81 5.14
N SER A 174 -7.23 1.65 6.44
CA SER A 174 -7.31 2.76 7.42
C SER A 174 -6.38 3.92 7.03
N LEU A 175 -5.19 3.63 6.52
CA LEU A 175 -4.21 4.63 6.09
C LEU A 175 -4.61 5.25 4.74
N VAL A 176 -5.10 4.45 3.81
CA VAL A 176 -5.63 4.94 2.54
C VAL A 176 -6.79 5.90 2.78
N ALA A 177 -7.77 5.51 3.60
CA ALA A 177 -8.90 6.36 3.96
C ALA A 177 -8.47 7.60 4.76
N GLY A 178 -7.48 7.46 5.65
CA GLY A 178 -6.99 8.55 6.50
C GLY A 178 -6.27 9.68 5.77
N THR A 179 -5.80 9.44 4.55
CA THR A 179 -5.14 10.47 3.72
C THR A 179 -6.07 11.16 2.72
N LEU A 180 -7.32 10.72 2.59
CA LEU A 180 -8.29 11.34 1.67
C LEU A 180 -8.49 12.82 1.96
N GLY A 181 -8.62 13.61 0.89
CA GLY A 181 -8.76 15.06 0.97
C GLY A 181 -7.46 15.82 1.23
N SER A 182 -6.33 15.12 1.36
CA SER A 182 -5.01 15.73 1.51
C SER A 182 -4.22 15.74 0.18
N PRO A 183 -3.14 16.52 0.05
CA PRO A 183 -2.26 16.44 -1.12
C PRO A 183 -1.63 15.04 -1.32
N TRP A 184 -1.55 14.26 -0.26
CA TRP A 184 -0.95 12.92 -0.21
C TRP A 184 -1.96 11.79 -0.37
N GLU A 185 -3.23 12.07 -0.64
CA GLU A 185 -4.22 11.02 -0.89
C GLU A 185 -3.81 10.13 -2.07
N ILE A 186 -4.23 8.88 -2.02
CA ILE A 186 -3.96 7.90 -3.07
C ILE A 186 -4.45 8.36 -4.45
N ASP A 187 -3.65 8.07 -5.48
CA ASP A 187 -4.04 8.20 -6.89
C ASP A 187 -4.48 6.83 -7.43
N THR A 188 -5.77 6.69 -7.71
CA THR A 188 -6.38 5.44 -8.17
C THR A 188 -6.58 5.35 -9.68
N LYS A 189 -6.31 6.43 -10.41
CA LYS A 189 -6.56 6.47 -11.85
C LYS A 189 -5.79 5.38 -12.60
N ASP A 190 -6.53 4.56 -13.35
CA ASP A 190 -6.01 3.43 -14.12
C ASP A 190 -5.16 2.44 -13.28
N ALA A 191 -5.38 2.40 -11.96
CA ALA A 191 -4.63 1.56 -11.05
C ALA A 191 -5.42 0.32 -10.62
N ILE A 192 -4.71 -0.76 -10.28
CA ILE A 192 -5.25 -1.87 -9.51
C ILE A 192 -5.08 -1.49 -8.04
N LEU A 193 -6.19 -1.35 -7.35
CA LEU A 193 -6.24 -0.93 -5.96
C LEU A 193 -6.16 -2.16 -5.04
N PHE A 194 -5.07 -2.27 -4.28
CA PHE A 194 -4.88 -3.29 -3.26
C PHE A 194 -5.28 -2.74 -1.90
N LEU A 195 -6.23 -3.41 -1.21
CA LEU A 195 -6.70 -2.99 0.10
C LEU A 195 -6.66 -4.17 1.09
N GLU A 196 -6.04 -3.94 2.23
CA GLU A 196 -6.05 -4.87 3.36
C GLU A 196 -6.30 -4.13 4.66
N ASP A 197 -6.84 -4.80 5.66
CA ASP A 197 -6.89 -4.31 7.04
C ASP A 197 -6.96 -5.47 8.03
N VAL A 198 -6.57 -5.25 9.27
CA VAL A 198 -6.52 -6.28 10.30
C VAL A 198 -7.25 -5.84 11.56
N GLY A 199 -8.22 -6.66 11.98
CA GLY A 199 -8.88 -6.50 13.27
C GLY A 199 -9.93 -5.38 13.34
N GLU A 200 -10.29 -4.77 12.21
CA GLU A 200 -11.30 -3.73 12.16
C GLU A 200 -12.73 -4.29 12.26
N ARG A 201 -13.61 -3.51 12.89
CA ARG A 201 -15.04 -3.85 12.97
C ARG A 201 -15.72 -3.60 11.62
N THR A 202 -16.69 -4.45 11.26
CA THR A 202 -17.40 -4.39 9.96
C THR A 202 -17.92 -2.99 9.63
N TYR A 203 -18.52 -2.28 10.59
CA TYR A 203 -19.04 -0.93 10.34
C TYR A 203 -17.93 0.10 10.06
N ARG A 204 -16.71 -0.12 10.56
CA ARG A 204 -15.56 0.75 10.27
C ARG A 204 -15.03 0.48 8.88
N LEU A 205 -14.94 -0.80 8.48
CA LEU A 205 -14.59 -1.18 7.10
C LEU A 205 -15.57 -0.56 6.11
N ASP A 206 -16.89 -0.71 6.37
CA ASP A 206 -17.94 -0.11 5.54
C ASP A 206 -17.77 1.42 5.46
N GLY A 207 -17.53 2.08 6.60
CA GLY A 207 -17.31 3.53 6.65
C GLY A 207 -16.11 3.98 5.81
N MET A 208 -14.97 3.28 5.91
CA MET A 208 -13.76 3.60 5.14
C MET A 208 -13.94 3.35 3.64
N LEU A 209 -14.54 2.23 3.25
CA LEU A 209 -14.87 1.96 1.86
C LEU A 209 -15.85 2.99 1.30
N ASN A 210 -16.83 3.41 2.09
CA ASN A 210 -17.75 4.47 1.69
C ASN A 210 -17.04 5.83 1.55
N HIS A 211 -16.04 6.14 2.38
CA HIS A 211 -15.21 7.34 2.19
C HIS A 211 -14.46 7.30 0.86
N LEU A 212 -13.85 6.15 0.50
CA LEU A 212 -13.19 6.00 -0.81
C LEU A 212 -14.19 6.19 -1.95
N ARG A 213 -15.39 5.59 -1.83
CA ARG A 213 -16.46 5.73 -2.83
C ARG A 213 -16.88 7.20 -3.00
N LEU A 214 -17.15 7.91 -1.90
CA LEU A 214 -17.56 9.33 -1.93
C LEU A 214 -16.44 10.24 -2.46
N ALA A 215 -15.19 9.85 -2.29
CA ALA A 215 -14.02 10.54 -2.84
C ALA A 215 -13.73 10.15 -4.32
N GLY A 216 -14.59 9.35 -4.97
CA GLY A 216 -14.44 8.94 -6.36
C GLY A 216 -13.30 7.94 -6.61
N LYS A 217 -12.75 7.31 -5.57
CA LYS A 217 -11.55 6.45 -5.72
C LYS A 217 -11.81 5.12 -6.42
N PHE A 218 -13.07 4.73 -6.56
CA PHE A 218 -13.48 3.53 -7.30
C PHE A 218 -13.94 3.84 -8.73
N ASP A 219 -14.12 5.12 -9.07
CA ASP A 219 -14.74 5.50 -10.37
C ASP A 219 -13.77 5.36 -11.54
N ASP A 220 -12.47 5.48 -11.29
CA ASP A 220 -11.42 5.47 -12.31
C ASP A 220 -10.33 4.40 -12.11
N CYS A 221 -10.47 3.56 -11.07
CA CYS A 221 -9.54 2.44 -10.88
C CYS A 221 -9.82 1.32 -11.90
N ALA A 222 -8.74 0.61 -12.32
CA ALA A 222 -8.85 -0.51 -13.26
C ALA A 222 -9.40 -1.79 -12.61
N GLY A 223 -9.18 -1.95 -11.30
CA GLY A 223 -9.65 -3.09 -10.51
C GLY A 223 -9.32 -2.97 -9.05
N ILE A 224 -9.87 -3.87 -8.22
CA ILE A 224 -9.67 -3.92 -6.77
C ILE A 224 -9.30 -5.34 -6.36
N VAL A 225 -8.31 -5.47 -5.49
CA VAL A 225 -7.85 -6.74 -4.89
C VAL A 225 -7.84 -6.64 -3.38
#